data_74dd071f842f4a56ccd1cea6696cbbdf
#
_entry.id   74dd071f842f4a56ccd1cea6696cbbdf
#
_cell.length_a   1.000
_cell.length_b   1.000
_cell.length_c   1.000
_cell.angle_alpha   90.00
_cell.angle_beta   90.00
_cell.angle_gamma   90.00
#
_symmetry.space_group_name_H-M   'P 1'
#
loop_
_entity.id
_entity.type
_entity.pdbx_description
1 polymer ?
#
loop_
_entity_poly.entity_id
_entity_poly.type
_entity_poly.pdbx_seq_one_letter_code
_entity_poly.pdbx_strand_id
1 'polypeptide(L)'
;MTTSSTELLDLTGKVAIVTGGSRGIGRSIAKTFADHGAKVVITSRKIDSCRDTSEEIIEAGGTAHPIAAHMGNLNDIEELVLATYKVFGGIDIIVNNAANPLMKGIGEITPEAWEKAMNTNLRGPIFLVQHALPYLEKSTGASIINILSNAAYMYAAHHLLYPVAKSGLEAATRSMAAQLAPSGIRVNALVPGTVDTDMVRAMPETFQKASAKASLLGRAADPEEMTLMALLLASDGGSFMTGHTYFVDGGQSYR
;
A
#
# COMPACT_ATOMS: atom_id res chain seq x y z
N MET A 1 16.50 13.29 26.71
CA MET A 1 16.21 11.85 26.79
C MET A 1 16.23 11.31 25.38
N THR A 2 16.96 10.26 25.09
CA THR A 2 16.96 9.62 23.77
C THR A 2 15.75 8.71 23.67
N THR A 3 14.83 9.01 22.76
CA THR A 3 13.68 8.14 22.45
C THR A 3 14.18 6.78 21.98
N SER A 4 13.65 5.69 22.52
CA SER A 4 14.06 4.33 22.11
C SER A 4 13.58 4.03 20.69
N SER A 5 14.25 3.08 20.02
CA SER A 5 13.81 2.64 18.67
C SER A 5 12.41 2.01 18.71
N THR A 6 12.04 1.38 19.80
CA THR A 6 10.70 0.81 20.00
C THR A 6 9.63 1.90 20.08
N GLU A 7 9.91 2.98 20.83
CA GLU A 7 9.00 4.14 20.91
C GLU A 7 8.86 4.87 19.57
N LEU A 8 9.94 4.94 18.76
CA LEU A 8 9.88 5.53 17.43
C LEU A 8 9.03 4.77 16.43
N LEU A 9 8.82 3.48 16.64
CA LEU A 9 8.00 2.60 15.77
C LEU A 9 6.60 2.34 16.34
N ASP A 10 6.23 2.96 17.46
CA ASP A 10 4.91 2.83 18.06
C ASP A 10 3.82 3.51 17.21
N LEU A 11 2.72 2.81 17.01
CA LEU A 11 1.53 3.30 16.32
C LEU A 11 0.30 3.34 17.24
N THR A 12 0.52 3.29 18.57
CA THR A 12 -0.58 3.30 19.54
C THR A 12 -1.49 4.52 19.35
N GLY A 13 -2.78 4.25 19.21
CA GLY A 13 -3.80 5.28 18.99
C GLY A 13 -3.98 5.73 17.53
N LYS A 14 -3.08 5.37 16.61
CA LYS A 14 -3.21 5.67 15.17
C LYS A 14 -4.27 4.80 14.51
N VAL A 15 -4.98 5.37 13.55
CA VAL A 15 -5.96 4.68 12.70
C VAL A 15 -5.38 4.54 11.29
N ALA A 16 -5.23 3.30 10.84
CA ALA A 16 -4.65 2.98 9.52
C ALA A 16 -5.69 2.34 8.59
N ILE A 17 -5.79 2.83 7.35
CA ILE A 17 -6.50 2.16 6.26
C ILE A 17 -5.48 1.41 5.41
N VAL A 18 -5.62 0.08 5.30
CA VAL A 18 -4.76 -0.74 4.43
C VAL A 18 -5.58 -1.32 3.29
N THR A 19 -5.40 -0.77 2.08
CA THR A 19 -6.10 -1.26 0.89
C THR A 19 -5.45 -2.54 0.36
N GLY A 20 -6.27 -3.51 -0.06
CA GLY A 20 -5.77 -4.85 -0.39
C GLY A 20 -5.21 -5.58 0.83
N GLY A 21 -5.70 -5.24 2.04
CA GLY A 21 -5.21 -5.76 3.32
C GLY A 21 -5.61 -7.19 3.65
N SER A 22 -6.37 -7.86 2.78
CA SER A 22 -6.86 -9.22 3.03
C SER A 22 -5.90 -10.34 2.61
N ARG A 23 -4.73 -10.03 2.01
CA ARG A 23 -3.72 -11.00 1.59
C ARG A 23 -2.38 -10.37 1.24
N GLY A 24 -1.33 -11.19 1.12
CA GLY A 24 0.00 -10.80 0.67
C GLY A 24 0.57 -9.61 1.45
N ILE A 25 1.24 -8.69 0.76
CA ILE A 25 1.93 -7.53 1.36
C ILE A 25 0.97 -6.72 2.25
N GLY A 26 -0.23 -6.43 1.78
CA GLY A 26 -1.20 -5.63 2.55
C GLY A 26 -1.61 -6.29 3.86
N ARG A 27 -1.83 -7.63 3.85
CA ARG A 27 -2.14 -8.37 5.08
C ARG A 27 -0.97 -8.34 6.07
N SER A 28 0.25 -8.56 5.61
CA SER A 28 1.42 -8.53 6.49
C SER A 28 1.66 -7.13 7.07
N ILE A 29 1.50 -6.06 6.27
CA ILE A 29 1.56 -4.67 6.77
C ILE A 29 0.46 -4.42 7.81
N ALA A 30 -0.78 -4.84 7.54
CA ALA A 30 -1.90 -4.65 8.46
C ALA A 30 -1.66 -5.33 9.82
N LYS A 31 -1.16 -6.56 9.82
CA LYS A 31 -0.78 -7.30 11.04
C LYS A 31 0.34 -6.58 11.80
N THR A 32 1.42 -6.21 11.12
CA THR A 32 2.53 -5.47 11.73
C THR A 32 2.07 -4.13 12.33
N PHE A 33 1.18 -3.40 11.67
CA PHE A 33 0.67 -2.13 12.22
C PHE A 33 -0.18 -2.37 13.48
N ALA A 34 -1.01 -3.41 13.47
CA ALA A 34 -1.81 -3.79 14.65
C ALA A 34 -0.93 -4.25 15.81
N ASP A 35 0.13 -5.03 15.56
CA ASP A 35 1.12 -5.47 16.55
C ASP A 35 1.86 -4.29 17.19
N HIS A 36 1.95 -3.14 16.48
CA HIS A 36 2.52 -1.89 16.99
C HIS A 36 1.45 -0.89 17.49
N GLY A 37 0.24 -1.37 17.81
CA GLY A 37 -0.81 -0.61 18.50
C GLY A 37 -1.76 0.18 17.61
N ALA A 38 -1.65 0.12 16.28
CA ALA A 38 -2.61 0.77 15.39
C ALA A 38 -3.98 0.10 15.40
N LYS A 39 -5.03 0.89 15.20
CA LYS A 39 -6.36 0.42 14.83
C LYS A 39 -6.42 0.32 13.31
N VAL A 40 -6.59 -0.88 12.75
CA VAL A 40 -6.42 -1.11 11.31
C VAL A 40 -7.74 -1.41 10.62
N VAL A 41 -8.07 -0.66 9.59
CA VAL A 41 -9.13 -1.01 8.64
C VAL A 41 -8.55 -1.89 7.54
N ILE A 42 -9.05 -3.12 7.46
CA ILE A 42 -8.74 -4.08 6.42
C ILE A 42 -9.74 -3.90 5.28
N THR A 43 -9.27 -3.46 4.12
CA THR A 43 -10.19 -3.31 2.99
C THR A 43 -9.75 -4.07 1.75
N SER A 44 -10.71 -4.74 1.14
CA SER A 44 -10.64 -5.38 -0.17
C SER A 44 -12.03 -5.54 -0.76
N ARG A 45 -12.15 -6.09 -1.97
CA ARG A 45 -13.46 -6.27 -2.64
C ARG A 45 -14.37 -7.33 -1.97
N LYS A 46 -13.79 -8.29 -1.26
CA LYS A 46 -14.52 -9.40 -0.62
C LYS A 46 -14.51 -9.21 0.89
N ILE A 47 -15.68 -8.98 1.46
CA ILE A 47 -15.82 -8.73 2.90
C ILE A 47 -15.35 -9.92 3.74
N ASP A 48 -15.61 -11.15 3.30
CA ASP A 48 -15.22 -12.34 4.06
C ASP A 48 -13.70 -12.43 4.23
N SER A 49 -12.93 -12.22 3.15
CA SER A 49 -11.46 -12.19 3.25
C SER A 49 -10.93 -11.03 4.12
N CYS A 50 -11.69 -9.94 4.25
CA CYS A 50 -11.34 -8.86 5.18
C CYS A 50 -11.63 -9.27 6.62
N ARG A 51 -12.75 -10.00 6.85
CA ARG A 51 -13.10 -10.55 8.16
C ARG A 51 -12.06 -11.53 8.66
N ASP A 52 -11.67 -12.50 7.82
CA ASP A 52 -10.64 -13.50 8.17
C ASP A 52 -9.37 -12.82 8.69
N THR A 53 -8.86 -11.81 7.95
CA THR A 53 -7.66 -11.07 8.38
C THR A 53 -7.89 -10.23 9.64
N SER A 54 -9.08 -9.64 9.78
CA SER A 54 -9.42 -8.86 10.97
C SER A 54 -9.54 -9.74 12.21
N GLU A 55 -10.13 -10.92 12.09
CA GLU A 55 -10.24 -11.90 13.16
C GLU A 55 -8.87 -12.39 13.62
N GLU A 56 -7.96 -12.72 12.70
CA GLU A 56 -6.57 -13.08 13.05
C GLU A 56 -5.85 -11.98 13.83
N ILE A 57 -6.04 -10.70 13.47
CA ILE A 57 -5.45 -9.57 14.19
C ILE A 57 -6.07 -9.45 15.59
N ILE A 58 -7.38 -9.61 15.72
CA ILE A 58 -8.10 -9.52 17.00
C ILE A 58 -7.70 -10.68 17.92
N GLU A 59 -7.61 -11.89 17.40
CA GLU A 59 -7.14 -13.07 18.14
C GLU A 59 -5.71 -12.92 18.65
N ALA A 60 -4.85 -12.19 17.91
CA ALA A 60 -3.51 -11.82 18.34
C ALA A 60 -3.46 -10.66 19.35
N GLY A 61 -4.62 -10.09 19.75
CA GLY A 61 -4.73 -8.98 20.70
C GLY A 61 -4.69 -7.58 20.08
N GLY A 62 -4.64 -7.47 18.76
CA GLY A 62 -4.69 -6.21 18.03
C GLY A 62 -6.11 -5.67 17.82
N THR A 63 -6.24 -4.54 17.12
CA THR A 63 -7.52 -3.92 16.79
C THR A 63 -7.66 -3.81 15.29
N ALA A 64 -8.67 -4.46 14.71
CA ALA A 64 -8.96 -4.40 13.29
C ALA A 64 -10.46 -4.31 12.99
N HIS A 65 -10.81 -3.75 11.83
CA HIS A 65 -12.19 -3.70 11.34
C HIS A 65 -12.25 -3.97 9.84
N PRO A 66 -13.09 -4.91 9.37
CA PRO A 66 -13.22 -5.23 7.96
C PRO A 66 -14.20 -4.28 7.25
N ILE A 67 -13.81 -3.72 6.11
CA ILE A 67 -14.70 -2.93 5.24
C ILE A 67 -14.49 -3.38 3.79
N ALA A 68 -15.55 -3.78 3.10
CA ALA A 68 -15.47 -4.07 1.67
C ALA A 68 -15.46 -2.78 0.87
N ALA A 69 -14.48 -2.64 -0.05
CA ALA A 69 -14.44 -1.53 -1.01
C ALA A 69 -13.65 -1.92 -2.26
N HIS A 70 -14.11 -1.47 -3.43
CA HIS A 70 -13.41 -1.62 -4.70
C HIS A 70 -12.67 -0.32 -5.03
N MET A 71 -11.33 -0.34 -5.00
CA MET A 71 -10.52 0.87 -5.22
C MET A 71 -10.64 1.50 -6.62
N GLY A 72 -11.35 0.89 -7.54
CA GLY A 72 -11.74 1.50 -8.83
C GLY A 72 -13.10 2.19 -8.82
N ASN A 73 -13.86 2.11 -7.73
CA ASN A 73 -15.18 2.74 -7.55
C ASN A 73 -15.06 3.90 -6.55
N LEU A 74 -15.40 5.10 -6.98
CA LEU A 74 -15.27 6.30 -6.14
C LEU A 74 -16.26 6.33 -4.98
N ASN A 75 -17.47 5.81 -5.17
CA ASN A 75 -18.47 5.74 -4.10
C ASN A 75 -17.98 4.79 -2.98
N ASP A 76 -17.45 3.62 -3.34
CA ASP A 76 -16.89 2.68 -2.36
C ASP A 76 -15.73 3.33 -1.56
N ILE A 77 -14.91 4.17 -2.22
CA ILE A 77 -13.80 4.87 -1.58
C ILE A 77 -14.30 5.92 -0.58
N GLU A 78 -15.31 6.69 -0.95
CA GLU A 78 -15.94 7.67 -0.06
C GLU A 78 -16.57 6.98 1.15
N GLU A 79 -17.36 5.92 0.91
CA GLU A 79 -17.97 5.12 1.97
C GLU A 79 -16.94 4.48 2.90
N LEU A 80 -15.80 3.99 2.37
CA LEU A 80 -14.70 3.45 3.17
C LEU A 80 -14.17 4.50 4.15
N VAL A 81 -13.93 5.73 3.69
CA VAL A 81 -13.43 6.83 4.52
C VAL A 81 -14.43 7.18 5.62
N LEU A 82 -15.71 7.36 5.26
CA LEU A 82 -16.76 7.70 6.22
C LEU A 82 -16.98 6.58 7.25
N ALA A 83 -16.98 5.33 6.82
CA ALA A 83 -17.11 4.17 7.71
C ALA A 83 -15.90 4.04 8.66
N THR A 84 -14.69 4.27 8.17
CA THR A 84 -13.48 4.29 9.01
C THR A 84 -13.58 5.33 10.11
N TYR A 85 -13.94 6.56 9.75
CA TYR A 85 -14.11 7.63 10.73
C TYR A 85 -15.23 7.31 11.74
N LYS A 86 -16.35 6.76 11.28
CA LYS A 86 -17.45 6.35 12.16
C LYS A 86 -17.03 5.30 13.20
N VAL A 87 -16.17 4.37 12.81
CA VAL A 87 -15.73 3.26 13.69
C VAL A 87 -14.63 3.71 14.65
N PHE A 88 -13.64 4.46 14.18
CA PHE A 88 -12.43 4.74 14.96
C PHE A 88 -12.22 6.21 15.33
N GLY A 89 -12.99 7.14 14.77
CA GLY A 89 -12.96 8.56 15.10
C GLY A 89 -11.82 9.36 14.47
N GLY A 90 -11.00 8.75 13.61
CA GLY A 90 -9.86 9.41 12.96
C GLY A 90 -9.35 8.61 11.77
N ILE A 91 -8.41 9.18 11.02
CA ILE A 91 -7.58 8.52 10.00
C ILE A 91 -6.22 9.18 10.05
N ASP A 92 -5.18 8.39 10.33
CA ASP A 92 -3.80 8.86 10.49
C ASP A 92 -2.89 8.30 9.40
N ILE A 93 -3.14 7.05 8.95
CA ILE A 93 -2.28 6.34 8.04
C ILE A 93 -3.09 5.77 6.87
N ILE A 94 -2.60 5.96 5.65
CA ILE A 94 -3.14 5.31 4.45
C ILE A 94 -2.04 4.47 3.80
N VAL A 95 -2.32 3.18 3.59
CA VAL A 95 -1.50 2.29 2.77
C VAL A 95 -2.24 1.96 1.48
N ASN A 96 -1.87 2.60 0.39
CA ASN A 96 -2.36 2.34 -0.95
C ASN A 96 -1.66 1.11 -1.54
N ASN A 97 -2.11 -0.09 -1.13
CA ASN A 97 -1.53 -1.35 -1.57
C ASN A 97 -2.40 -2.12 -2.57
N ALA A 98 -3.71 -1.90 -2.60
CA ALA A 98 -4.59 -2.57 -3.57
C ALA A 98 -4.13 -2.37 -5.01
N ALA A 99 -4.02 -3.45 -5.77
CA ALA A 99 -3.55 -3.40 -7.15
C ALA A 99 -4.26 -4.41 -8.07
N ASN A 100 -4.27 -4.09 -9.35
CA ASN A 100 -4.72 -4.96 -10.44
C ASN A 100 -3.59 -5.09 -11.47
N PRO A 101 -2.89 -6.22 -11.54
CA PRO A 101 -1.76 -6.43 -12.45
C PRO A 101 -2.22 -6.82 -13.87
N LEU A 102 -3.15 -6.08 -14.46
CA LEU A 102 -3.69 -6.40 -15.78
C LEU A 102 -2.57 -6.42 -16.82
N MET A 103 -2.27 -7.61 -17.33
CA MET A 103 -1.21 -7.85 -18.31
C MET A 103 -1.78 -7.67 -19.73
N LYS A 104 -1.54 -6.50 -20.32
CA LYS A 104 -1.91 -6.14 -21.69
C LYS A 104 -0.79 -5.35 -22.35
N GLY A 105 -0.32 -5.82 -23.50
CA GLY A 105 0.64 -5.13 -24.34
C GLY A 105 -0.03 -4.21 -25.36
N ILE A 106 0.78 -3.45 -26.11
CA ILE A 106 0.30 -2.65 -27.24
C ILE A 106 -0.40 -3.57 -28.26
N GLY A 107 -1.55 -3.15 -28.78
CA GLY A 107 -2.42 -3.94 -29.67
C GLY A 107 -3.50 -4.73 -28.92
N GLU A 108 -3.40 -4.91 -27.59
CA GLU A 108 -4.38 -5.63 -26.78
C GLU A 108 -5.16 -4.73 -25.82
N ILE A 109 -4.79 -3.45 -25.74
CA ILE A 109 -5.39 -2.50 -24.80
C ILE A 109 -6.71 -2.00 -25.37
N THR A 110 -7.80 -2.27 -24.62
CA THR A 110 -9.11 -1.66 -24.87
C THR A 110 -9.38 -0.50 -23.91
N PRO A 111 -10.33 0.40 -24.20
CA PRO A 111 -10.73 1.44 -23.23
C PRO A 111 -11.10 0.88 -21.86
N GLU A 112 -11.83 -0.24 -21.80
CA GLU A 112 -12.26 -0.88 -20.55
C GLU A 112 -11.06 -1.46 -19.77
N ALA A 113 -10.08 -2.03 -20.48
CA ALA A 113 -8.84 -2.52 -19.87
C ALA A 113 -8.03 -1.36 -19.27
N TRP A 114 -7.95 -0.24 -20.01
CA TRP A 114 -7.32 1.00 -19.54
C TRP A 114 -8.02 1.52 -18.28
N GLU A 115 -9.33 1.72 -18.32
CA GLU A 115 -10.09 2.21 -17.17
C GLU A 115 -9.93 1.30 -15.96
N LYS A 116 -10.06 -0.01 -16.13
CA LYS A 116 -9.90 -0.99 -15.06
C LYS A 116 -8.53 -0.90 -14.40
N ALA A 117 -7.47 -0.76 -15.18
CA ALA A 117 -6.11 -0.66 -14.68
C ALA A 117 -5.87 0.69 -13.97
N MET A 118 -6.21 1.81 -14.63
CA MET A 118 -5.96 3.15 -14.11
C MET A 118 -6.83 3.48 -12.91
N ASN A 119 -8.11 3.08 -12.93
CA ASN A 119 -9.03 3.34 -11.83
C ASN A 119 -8.57 2.68 -10.53
N THR A 120 -8.06 1.45 -10.58
CA THR A 120 -7.61 0.75 -9.37
C THR A 120 -6.21 1.16 -8.92
N ASN A 121 -5.26 1.31 -9.87
CA ASN A 121 -3.84 1.43 -9.52
C ASN A 121 -3.36 2.88 -9.38
N LEU A 122 -4.11 3.87 -9.91
CA LEU A 122 -3.73 5.27 -9.90
C LEU A 122 -4.83 6.18 -9.36
N ARG A 123 -6.02 6.19 -10.00
CA ARG A 123 -7.12 7.07 -9.60
C ARG A 123 -7.59 6.78 -8.17
N GLY A 124 -7.81 5.50 -7.84
CA GLY A 124 -8.27 5.09 -6.52
C GLY A 124 -7.38 5.56 -5.36
N PRO A 125 -6.05 5.30 -5.39
CA PRO A 125 -5.11 5.84 -4.42
C PRO A 125 -5.19 7.36 -4.22
N ILE A 126 -5.28 8.12 -5.31
CA ILE A 126 -5.38 9.59 -5.25
C ILE A 126 -6.69 10.03 -4.60
N PHE A 127 -7.81 9.43 -5.00
CA PHE A 127 -9.13 9.78 -4.46
C PHE A 127 -9.33 9.30 -3.02
N LEU A 128 -8.70 8.21 -2.60
CA LEU A 128 -8.70 7.81 -1.19
C LEU A 128 -8.04 8.89 -0.31
N VAL A 129 -6.89 9.41 -0.75
CA VAL A 129 -6.25 10.55 -0.06
C VAL A 129 -7.14 11.79 -0.10
N GLN A 130 -7.73 12.11 -1.24
CA GLN A 130 -8.62 13.27 -1.42
C GLN A 130 -9.81 13.24 -0.44
N HIS A 131 -10.49 12.09 -0.32
CA HIS A 131 -11.63 11.95 0.61
C HIS A 131 -11.19 11.90 2.07
N ALA A 132 -10.01 11.34 2.37
CA ALA A 132 -9.49 11.26 3.73
C ALA A 132 -8.83 12.55 4.22
N LEU A 133 -8.54 13.50 3.34
CA LEU A 133 -7.78 14.72 3.65
C LEU A 133 -8.30 15.48 4.89
N PRO A 134 -9.62 15.73 5.06
CA PRO A 134 -10.13 16.45 6.24
C PRO A 134 -9.85 15.75 7.58
N TYR A 135 -9.58 14.45 7.56
CA TYR A 135 -9.25 13.65 8.74
C TYR A 135 -7.72 13.58 8.95
N LEU A 136 -6.96 13.44 7.87
CA LEU A 136 -5.50 13.44 7.89
C LEU A 136 -4.94 14.78 8.41
N GLU A 137 -5.56 15.90 8.05
CA GLU A 137 -5.16 17.25 8.53
C GLU A 137 -5.38 17.45 10.04
N LYS A 138 -6.22 16.62 10.66
CA LYS A 138 -6.46 16.62 12.12
C LYS A 138 -5.51 15.70 12.87
N SER A 139 -4.81 14.83 12.15
CA SER A 139 -3.85 13.90 12.72
C SER A 139 -2.53 14.58 13.05
N THR A 140 -1.93 14.20 14.15
CA THR A 140 -0.54 14.53 14.43
C THR A 140 0.38 13.49 13.81
N GLY A 141 1.10 13.86 12.74
CA GLY A 141 2.05 12.97 12.06
C GLY A 141 1.42 12.00 11.09
N ALA A 142 0.40 12.45 10.33
CA ALA A 142 -0.24 11.63 9.29
C ALA A 142 0.76 11.13 8.23
N SER A 143 0.55 9.90 7.74
CA SER A 143 1.42 9.27 6.76
C SER A 143 0.63 8.54 5.67
N ILE A 144 1.05 8.75 4.42
CA ILE A 144 0.52 8.08 3.24
C ILE A 144 1.65 7.26 2.61
N ILE A 145 1.42 5.97 2.41
CA ILE A 145 2.37 5.02 1.84
C ILE A 145 1.77 4.43 0.57
N ASN A 146 2.38 4.74 -0.56
CA ASN A 146 1.98 4.19 -1.85
C ASN A 146 2.85 2.97 -2.18
N ILE A 147 2.24 1.78 -2.27
CA ILE A 147 2.95 0.58 -2.70
C ILE A 147 3.02 0.59 -4.23
N LEU A 148 4.23 0.80 -4.72
CA LEU A 148 4.54 0.79 -6.14
C LEU A 148 4.85 -0.63 -6.64
N SER A 149 5.80 -0.73 -7.56
CA SER A 149 6.38 -1.98 -8.07
C SER A 149 7.67 -1.68 -8.80
N ASN A 150 8.63 -2.58 -8.74
CA ASN A 150 9.83 -2.54 -9.58
C ASN A 150 9.50 -2.56 -11.09
N ALA A 151 8.32 -3.05 -11.47
CA ALA A 151 7.84 -2.99 -12.86
C ALA A 151 7.79 -1.56 -13.44
N ALA A 152 7.69 -0.53 -12.59
CA ALA A 152 7.76 0.88 -13.00
C ALA A 152 9.17 1.31 -13.45
N TYR A 153 10.21 0.54 -13.14
CA TYR A 153 11.62 0.85 -13.35
C TYR A 153 12.32 -0.14 -14.27
N MET A 154 11.60 -1.12 -14.80
CA MET A 154 12.13 -2.18 -15.64
C MET A 154 11.47 -2.16 -17.03
N TYR A 155 12.14 -2.77 -18.01
CA TYR A 155 11.51 -3.02 -19.30
C TYR A 155 10.47 -4.14 -19.18
N ALA A 156 9.22 -3.83 -19.52
CA ALA A 156 8.07 -4.73 -19.37
C ALA A 156 7.44 -5.04 -20.74
N ALA A 157 7.95 -6.05 -21.43
CA ALA A 157 7.58 -6.34 -22.82
C ALA A 157 6.10 -6.74 -23.04
N HIS A 158 5.42 -7.27 -22.02
CA HIS A 158 4.07 -7.84 -22.16
C HIS A 158 3.00 -7.18 -21.30
N HIS A 159 3.31 -6.09 -20.61
CA HIS A 159 2.34 -5.37 -19.78
C HIS A 159 2.70 -3.89 -19.70
N LEU A 160 1.87 -3.07 -20.33
CA LEU A 160 2.07 -1.62 -20.36
C LEU A 160 1.32 -0.91 -19.23
N LEU A 161 0.07 -1.29 -18.98
CA LEU A 161 -0.84 -0.53 -18.13
C LEU A 161 -0.39 -0.46 -16.67
N TYR A 162 0.12 -1.56 -16.15
CA TYR A 162 0.55 -1.64 -14.74
C TYR A 162 1.78 -0.78 -14.44
N PRO A 163 2.89 -0.85 -15.21
CA PRO A 163 4.02 0.08 -15.07
C PRO A 163 3.60 1.54 -15.20
N VAL A 164 2.78 1.88 -16.21
CA VAL A 164 2.30 3.26 -16.42
C VAL A 164 1.55 3.77 -15.19
N ALA A 165 0.63 2.97 -14.64
CA ALA A 165 -0.11 3.37 -13.44
C ALA A 165 0.80 3.53 -12.21
N LYS A 166 1.79 2.64 -12.03
CA LYS A 166 2.73 2.70 -10.89
C LYS A 166 3.72 3.86 -11.03
N SER A 167 4.20 4.18 -12.25
CA SER A 167 4.99 5.39 -12.50
C SER A 167 4.16 6.67 -12.28
N GLY A 168 2.88 6.66 -12.69
CA GLY A 168 1.95 7.74 -12.39
C GLY A 168 1.74 7.93 -10.88
N LEU A 169 1.63 6.84 -10.12
CA LEU A 169 1.50 6.90 -8.67
C LEU A 169 2.78 7.38 -7.97
N GLU A 170 3.96 7.09 -8.55
CA GLU A 170 5.22 7.68 -8.07
C GLU A 170 5.24 9.20 -8.26
N ALA A 171 4.86 9.68 -9.44
CA ALA A 171 4.75 11.11 -9.70
C ALA A 171 3.73 11.78 -8.76
N ALA A 172 2.56 11.12 -8.53
CA ALA A 172 1.56 11.57 -7.59
C ALA A 172 2.10 11.60 -6.14
N THR A 173 2.94 10.64 -5.73
CA THR A 173 3.61 10.63 -4.42
C THR A 173 4.40 11.91 -4.18
N ARG A 174 5.26 12.30 -5.13
CA ARG A 174 6.06 13.53 -5.01
C ARG A 174 5.19 14.79 -4.98
N SER A 175 4.17 14.85 -5.82
CA SER A 175 3.26 16.00 -5.88
C SER A 175 2.42 16.12 -4.62
N MET A 176 1.87 15.02 -4.10
CA MET A 176 1.12 15.00 -2.84
C MET A 176 2.02 15.36 -1.65
N ALA A 177 3.26 14.87 -1.62
CA ALA A 177 4.21 15.22 -0.57
C ALA A 177 4.46 16.73 -0.52
N ALA A 178 4.69 17.37 -1.67
CA ALA A 178 4.89 18.81 -1.74
C ALA A 178 3.66 19.62 -1.31
N GLN A 179 2.46 19.16 -1.70
CA GLN A 179 1.20 19.84 -1.39
C GLN A 179 0.79 19.67 0.07
N LEU A 180 1.03 18.51 0.67
CA LEU A 180 0.52 18.14 1.99
C LEU A 180 1.53 18.37 3.13
N ALA A 181 2.81 18.61 2.81
CA ALA A 181 3.83 18.91 3.81
C ALA A 181 3.49 20.10 4.71
N PRO A 182 2.90 21.21 4.22
CA PRO A 182 2.48 22.31 5.09
C PRO A 182 1.44 21.92 6.16
N SER A 183 0.64 20.88 5.90
CA SER A 183 -0.32 20.29 6.85
C SER A 183 0.33 19.21 7.75
N GLY A 184 1.64 18.99 7.67
CA GLY A 184 2.35 17.97 8.45
C GLY A 184 2.11 16.52 7.99
N ILE A 185 1.56 16.33 6.80
CA ILE A 185 1.27 15.01 6.24
C ILE A 185 2.44 14.55 5.37
N ARG A 186 2.99 13.38 5.66
CA ARG A 186 4.09 12.78 4.90
C ARG A 186 3.54 11.84 3.82
N VAL A 187 4.14 11.84 2.65
CA VAL A 187 3.75 10.95 1.55
C VAL A 187 5.00 10.30 0.97
N ASN A 188 5.06 8.99 1.01
CA ASN A 188 6.19 8.21 0.49
C ASN A 188 5.73 7.03 -0.35
N ALA A 189 6.64 6.48 -1.12
CA ALA A 189 6.42 5.26 -1.87
C ALA A 189 7.35 4.13 -1.39
N LEU A 190 6.82 2.91 -1.37
CA LEU A 190 7.56 1.67 -1.17
C LEU A 190 7.53 0.86 -2.46
N VAL A 191 8.68 0.44 -2.97
CA VAL A 191 8.83 -0.38 -4.17
C VAL A 191 9.26 -1.79 -3.77
N PRO A 192 8.33 -2.74 -3.74
CA PRO A 192 8.68 -4.15 -3.62
C PRO A 192 9.38 -4.66 -4.89
N GLY A 193 10.32 -5.59 -4.72
CA GLY A 193 10.74 -6.50 -5.77
C GLY A 193 9.71 -7.61 -6.03
N THR A 194 10.18 -8.78 -6.45
CA THR A 194 9.34 -9.97 -6.53
C THR A 194 9.06 -10.49 -5.13
N VAL A 195 7.78 -10.47 -4.74
CA VAL A 195 7.31 -10.95 -3.42
C VAL A 195 6.40 -12.16 -3.63
N ASP A 196 6.60 -13.23 -2.86
CA ASP A 196 5.80 -14.46 -2.93
C ASP A 196 4.37 -14.23 -2.43
N THR A 197 3.51 -13.87 -3.34
CA THR A 197 2.08 -13.56 -3.11
C THR A 197 1.22 -14.34 -4.09
N ASP A 198 -0.09 -14.43 -3.83
CA ASP A 198 -1.05 -15.04 -4.76
C ASP A 198 -0.98 -14.41 -6.16
N MET A 199 -0.63 -13.12 -6.24
CA MET A 199 -0.47 -12.43 -7.52
C MET A 199 0.68 -13.03 -8.33
N VAL A 200 1.81 -13.31 -7.71
CA VAL A 200 2.99 -13.92 -8.35
C VAL A 200 2.77 -15.41 -8.57
N ARG A 201 2.20 -16.12 -7.59
CA ARG A 201 1.87 -17.56 -7.70
C ARG A 201 0.88 -17.86 -8.83
N ALA A 202 0.01 -16.92 -9.19
CA ALA A 202 -0.91 -17.05 -10.33
C ALA A 202 -0.23 -16.91 -11.70
N MET A 203 1.04 -16.49 -11.76
CA MET A 203 1.82 -16.39 -13.01
C MET A 203 2.41 -17.75 -13.40
N PRO A 204 2.78 -17.96 -14.68
CA PRO A 204 3.48 -19.16 -15.09
C PRO A 204 4.75 -19.42 -14.26
N GLU A 205 5.04 -20.68 -13.95
CA GLU A 205 6.18 -21.07 -13.11
C GLU A 205 7.52 -20.57 -13.65
N THR A 206 7.67 -20.54 -14.99
CA THR A 206 8.84 -19.98 -15.66
C THR A 206 9.04 -18.51 -15.35
N PHE A 207 7.94 -17.74 -15.30
CA PHE A 207 7.97 -16.33 -14.90
C PHE A 207 8.33 -16.17 -13.42
N GLN A 208 7.74 -16.98 -12.53
CA GLN A 208 8.04 -16.95 -11.09
C GLN A 208 9.53 -17.18 -10.83
N LYS A 209 10.10 -18.23 -11.45
CA LYS A 209 11.53 -18.58 -11.33
C LYS A 209 12.44 -17.48 -11.90
N ALA A 210 12.10 -16.94 -13.07
CA ALA A 210 12.87 -15.87 -13.70
C ALA A 210 12.87 -14.59 -12.85
N SER A 211 11.69 -14.21 -12.33
CA SER A 211 11.53 -13.03 -11.48
C SER A 211 12.28 -13.16 -10.14
N ALA A 212 12.22 -14.34 -9.52
CA ALA A 212 12.99 -14.62 -8.31
C ALA A 212 14.51 -14.52 -8.54
N LYS A 213 15.01 -15.07 -9.65
CA LYS A 213 16.41 -15.00 -10.06
C LYS A 213 16.89 -13.60 -10.42
N ALA A 214 16.01 -12.69 -10.79
CA ALA A 214 16.35 -11.33 -11.17
C ALA A 214 16.80 -10.48 -9.97
N SER A 215 16.48 -10.87 -8.73
CA SER A 215 17.04 -10.20 -7.54
C SER A 215 18.49 -10.64 -7.32
N LEU A 216 19.33 -9.72 -6.82
CA LEU A 216 20.72 -10.06 -6.44
C LEU A 216 20.76 -11.09 -5.31
N LEU A 217 19.71 -11.19 -4.50
CA LEU A 217 19.56 -12.19 -3.43
C LEU A 217 19.11 -13.55 -3.95
N GLY A 218 18.77 -13.68 -5.25
CA GLY A 218 18.43 -14.93 -5.94
C GLY A 218 17.12 -15.58 -5.54
N ARG A 219 16.22 -14.85 -4.87
CA ARG A 219 14.92 -15.35 -4.40
C ARG A 219 13.83 -14.29 -4.48
N ALA A 220 12.58 -14.72 -4.41
CA ALA A 220 11.48 -13.84 -4.05
C ALA A 220 11.57 -13.48 -2.55
N ALA A 221 11.05 -12.33 -2.18
CA ALA A 221 10.88 -11.95 -0.78
C ALA A 221 9.59 -12.55 -0.20
N ASP A 222 9.56 -12.74 1.10
CA ASP A 222 8.31 -12.98 1.82
C ASP A 222 7.57 -11.63 2.02
N PRO A 223 6.22 -11.62 2.08
CA PRO A 223 5.45 -10.39 2.32
C PRO A 223 5.86 -9.63 3.59
N GLU A 224 6.31 -10.33 4.63
CA GLU A 224 6.79 -9.81 5.90
C GLU A 224 8.04 -8.94 5.74
N GLU A 225 8.88 -9.18 4.73
CA GLU A 225 10.09 -8.38 4.47
C GLU A 225 9.79 -6.94 4.02
N MET A 226 8.53 -6.66 3.65
CA MET A 226 8.06 -5.31 3.30
C MET A 226 7.62 -4.50 4.53
N THR A 227 7.33 -5.17 5.64
CA THR A 227 6.58 -4.55 6.74
C THR A 227 7.38 -3.55 7.55
N LEU A 228 8.68 -3.80 7.79
CA LEU A 228 9.51 -2.88 8.58
C LEU A 228 9.69 -1.53 7.87
N MET A 229 9.85 -1.53 6.54
CA MET A 229 9.92 -0.25 5.81
C MET A 229 8.56 0.47 5.87
N ALA A 230 7.45 -0.24 5.70
CA ALA A 230 6.13 0.35 5.83
C ALA A 230 5.89 0.91 7.24
N LEU A 231 6.30 0.19 8.29
CA LEU A 231 6.21 0.63 9.68
C LEU A 231 7.05 1.89 9.94
N LEU A 232 8.30 1.92 9.48
CA LEU A 232 9.16 3.09 9.57
C LEU A 232 8.51 4.30 8.90
N LEU A 233 7.97 4.14 7.71
CA LEU A 233 7.29 5.22 6.98
C LEU A 233 6.00 5.68 7.67
N ALA A 234 5.29 4.79 8.35
CA ALA A 234 4.05 5.09 9.06
C ALA A 234 4.28 5.85 10.38
N SER A 235 5.38 5.56 11.08
CA SER A 235 5.66 5.96 12.46
C SER A 235 6.52 7.23 12.57
N ASP A 236 6.78 7.64 13.80
CA ASP A 236 7.66 8.78 14.13
C ASP A 236 9.12 8.52 13.76
N GLY A 237 9.53 7.25 13.62
CA GLY A 237 10.83 6.88 13.07
C GLY A 237 11.06 7.42 11.65
N GLY A 238 9.99 7.59 10.89
CA GLY A 238 10.00 8.20 9.56
C GLY A 238 9.64 9.70 9.53
N SER A 239 9.65 10.41 10.66
CA SER A 239 9.15 11.79 10.77
C SER A 239 9.84 12.79 9.83
N PHE A 240 11.07 12.53 9.40
CA PHE A 240 11.80 13.36 8.42
C PHE A 240 11.85 12.75 7.01
N MET A 241 10.93 11.80 6.72
CA MET A 241 10.87 11.08 5.44
C MET A 241 9.60 11.46 4.70
N THR A 242 9.71 12.22 3.60
CA THR A 242 8.59 12.57 2.72
C THR A 242 9.04 12.81 1.29
N GLY A 243 8.18 12.52 0.31
CA GLY A 243 8.42 12.75 -1.12
C GLY A 243 9.36 11.75 -1.77
N HIS A 244 9.76 10.68 -1.08
CA HIS A 244 10.75 9.72 -1.56
C HIS A 244 10.18 8.35 -1.89
N THR A 245 10.95 7.60 -2.66
CA THR A 245 10.69 6.23 -3.07
C THR A 245 11.76 5.32 -2.48
N TYR A 246 11.32 4.31 -1.70
CA TYR A 246 12.19 3.37 -1.00
C TYR A 246 12.06 1.98 -1.61
N PHE A 247 13.18 1.40 -2.02
CA PHE A 247 13.24 0.09 -2.65
C PHE A 247 13.51 -1.01 -1.62
N VAL A 248 12.67 -2.03 -1.62
CA VAL A 248 12.85 -3.28 -0.87
C VAL A 248 12.68 -4.41 -1.89
N ASP A 249 13.69 -4.57 -2.74
CA ASP A 249 13.58 -5.36 -3.97
C ASP A 249 14.72 -6.38 -4.16
N GLY A 250 15.56 -6.56 -3.14
CA GLY A 250 16.70 -7.48 -3.22
C GLY A 250 17.72 -7.08 -4.30
N GLY A 251 17.78 -5.80 -4.68
CA GLY A 251 18.65 -5.30 -5.74
C GLY A 251 18.18 -5.64 -7.15
N GLN A 252 16.87 -5.86 -7.34
CA GLN A 252 16.28 -6.23 -8.62
C GLN A 252 16.21 -5.05 -9.61
N SER A 253 16.08 -3.82 -9.10
CA SER A 253 16.01 -2.61 -9.92
C SER A 253 17.39 -1.95 -10.06
N TYR A 254 17.73 -1.55 -11.28
CA TYR A 254 18.94 -0.76 -11.55
C TYR A 254 18.57 0.73 -11.55
N ARG A 255 19.38 1.52 -10.87
CA ARG A 255 19.36 2.99 -10.96
C ARG A 255 20.76 3.49 -11.26
#